data_8840a091f9a7dd2b5ad26b657f1258ae
#
_entry.id   8840a091f9a7dd2b5ad26b657f1258ae
#
_cell.length_a   1.000
_cell.length_b   1.000
_cell.length_c   1.000
_cell.angle_alpha   90.00
_cell.angle_beta   90.00
_cell.angle_gamma   90.00
#
_symmetry.space_group_name_H-M   'P 1'
#
loop_
_entity.id
_entity.type
_entity.pdbx_description
1 polymer ?
#
loop_
_entity_poly.entity_id
_entity_poly.type
_entity_poly.pdbx_seq_one_letter_code
_entity_poly.pdbx_strand_id
1 'polypeptide(L)'
;MLTGGCVVSVPNLSFDADKLWEEVERSKISSIVIVGDAFAKPMLESLNKAKEAGKPYDISSVMLIISSGVMWSSEVKKALLEHHDMMLMDTMGSTEGGMGASITSRAMPTETAKFRLNPGTVIVSDDGEEVEPGSGVMGKIGTSGLVPEGYYKDPVKSAETFKEFNGVRYSFPGDYATINEDGTINLLGRGSNCINTAGEKVYPEEVEEAIKLSESVYDCLVVGLDDEKFGQRVVAVVSLNKNSDISEQDLTDFTKTKISGYKAPKNILFVDEVKRAPNGKANYKWAKAEAIDKLS
;
A
#
# COMPACT_ATOMS: atom_id res chain seq x y z
N MET A 1 11.69 7.30 -21.16
CA MET A 1 12.89 7.41 -22.06
C MET A 1 12.57 6.97 -23.49
N LEU A 2 11.76 5.94 -23.70
CA LEU A 2 11.33 5.51 -25.06
C LEU A 2 10.59 6.61 -25.85
N THR A 3 10.04 7.62 -25.15
CA THR A 3 9.32 8.77 -25.74
C THR A 3 10.16 10.04 -25.78
N GLY A 4 11.49 9.95 -25.54
CA GLY A 4 12.39 11.12 -25.54
C GLY A 4 12.37 11.94 -24.26
N GLY A 5 11.77 11.46 -23.18
CA GLY A 5 11.75 12.14 -21.90
C GLY A 5 13.12 12.15 -21.17
N CYS A 6 13.28 13.10 -20.24
CA CYS A 6 14.45 13.22 -19.36
C CYS A 6 14.10 12.75 -17.96
N VAL A 7 15.02 12.04 -17.30
CA VAL A 7 14.92 11.70 -15.88
C VAL A 7 15.68 12.72 -15.07
N VAL A 8 14.98 13.35 -14.12
CA VAL A 8 15.56 14.28 -13.16
C VAL A 8 15.73 13.55 -11.83
N SER A 9 16.93 13.60 -11.26
CA SER A 9 17.23 13.02 -9.95
C SER A 9 17.55 14.12 -8.95
N VAL A 10 17.01 13.99 -7.74
CA VAL A 10 17.34 14.88 -6.62
C VAL A 10 18.46 14.22 -5.80
N PRO A 11 19.67 14.79 -5.73
CA PRO A 11 20.85 14.13 -5.16
C PRO A 11 20.88 14.25 -3.62
N ASN A 12 19.84 13.77 -2.95
CA ASN A 12 19.77 13.74 -1.49
C ASN A 12 19.91 12.32 -0.96
N LEU A 13 20.52 12.17 0.24
CA LEU A 13 20.62 10.88 0.94
C LEU A 13 19.29 10.43 1.55
N SER A 14 18.38 11.37 1.79
CA SER A 14 17.01 11.12 2.29
C SER A 14 16.02 11.92 1.47
N PHE A 15 14.77 11.50 1.50
CA PHE A 15 13.67 12.23 0.84
C PHE A 15 13.49 13.61 1.50
N ASP A 16 13.41 14.64 0.68
CA ASP A 16 13.20 16.04 1.05
C ASP A 16 12.13 16.61 0.11
N ALA A 17 10.94 16.85 0.65
CA ALA A 17 9.79 17.27 -0.14
C ALA A 17 9.93 18.72 -0.64
N ASP A 18 10.58 19.59 0.13
CA ASP A 18 10.79 20.98 -0.29
C ASP A 18 11.70 21.03 -1.52
N LYS A 19 12.81 20.29 -1.49
CA LYS A 19 13.70 20.17 -2.65
C LYS A 19 13.05 19.49 -3.85
N LEU A 20 12.16 18.53 -3.63
CA LEU A 20 11.39 17.95 -4.71
C LEU A 20 10.56 19.02 -5.42
N TRP A 21 9.82 19.84 -4.66
CA TRP A 21 8.95 20.87 -5.25
C TRP A 21 9.74 22.01 -5.89
N GLU A 22 10.86 22.43 -5.30
CA GLU A 22 11.79 23.36 -5.95
C GLU A 22 12.29 22.83 -7.29
N GLU A 23 12.61 21.53 -7.36
CA GLU A 23 13.06 20.90 -8.60
C GLU A 23 11.93 20.75 -9.62
N VAL A 24 10.71 20.46 -9.20
CA VAL A 24 9.50 20.44 -10.03
C VAL A 24 9.30 21.81 -10.70
N GLU A 25 9.36 22.87 -9.91
CA GLU A 25 9.20 24.24 -10.41
C GLU A 25 10.32 24.63 -11.37
N ARG A 26 11.59 24.33 -11.01
CA ARG A 26 12.77 24.66 -11.81
C ARG A 26 12.83 23.94 -13.14
N SER A 27 12.59 22.62 -13.13
CA SER A 27 12.77 21.73 -14.29
C SER A 27 11.47 21.43 -15.03
N LYS A 28 10.32 22.02 -14.59
CA LYS A 28 8.99 21.78 -15.15
C LYS A 28 8.69 20.29 -15.30
N ILE A 29 8.87 19.56 -14.20
CA ILE A 29 8.65 18.12 -14.16
C ILE A 29 7.18 17.82 -14.41
N SER A 30 6.90 16.91 -15.34
CA SER A 30 5.54 16.52 -15.71
C SER A 30 5.06 15.23 -15.02
N SER A 31 6.00 14.39 -14.55
CA SER A 31 5.64 13.12 -13.94
C SER A 31 6.55 12.81 -12.73
N ILE A 32 5.95 12.34 -11.63
CA ILE A 32 6.63 11.99 -10.39
C ILE A 32 6.33 10.52 -10.07
N VAL A 33 7.33 9.78 -9.58
CA VAL A 33 7.13 8.39 -9.09
C VAL A 33 7.40 8.36 -7.61
N ILE A 34 6.46 7.82 -6.83
CA ILE A 34 6.51 7.76 -5.37
C ILE A 34 6.21 6.36 -4.82
N VAL A 35 6.28 6.21 -3.52
CA VAL A 35 5.92 4.97 -2.80
C VAL A 35 4.88 5.32 -1.72
N GLY A 36 3.62 5.39 -2.12
CA GLY A 36 2.46 5.61 -1.27
C GLY A 36 2.53 6.81 -0.33
N ASP A 37 1.84 6.70 0.77
CA ASP A 37 1.72 7.74 1.80
C ASP A 37 3.06 8.13 2.43
N ALA A 38 4.04 7.22 2.44
CA ALA A 38 5.37 7.51 2.97
C ALA A 38 6.05 8.70 2.28
N PHE A 39 5.72 8.96 1.02
CA PHE A 39 6.20 10.10 0.25
C PHE A 39 5.11 11.16 0.09
N ALA A 40 3.87 10.74 -0.16
CA ALA A 40 2.77 11.65 -0.47
C ALA A 40 2.42 12.58 0.71
N LYS A 41 2.46 12.08 1.96
CA LYS A 41 2.20 12.92 3.15
C LYS A 41 3.24 14.03 3.34
N PRO A 42 4.55 13.77 3.36
CA PRO A 42 5.55 14.85 3.40
C PRO A 42 5.44 15.82 2.22
N MET A 43 5.12 15.33 1.01
CA MET A 43 4.88 16.18 -0.16
C MET A 43 3.70 17.13 0.07
N LEU A 44 2.59 16.63 0.58
CA LEU A 44 1.40 17.42 0.91
C LEU A 44 1.69 18.43 2.02
N GLU A 45 2.39 18.03 3.09
CA GLU A 45 2.78 18.93 4.19
C GLU A 45 3.64 20.11 3.68
N SER A 46 4.58 19.85 2.77
CA SER A 46 5.41 20.89 2.16
C SER A 46 4.57 21.85 1.32
N LEU A 47 3.64 21.36 0.50
CA LEU A 47 2.72 22.20 -0.27
C LEU A 47 1.85 23.09 0.63
N ASN A 48 1.31 22.53 1.71
CA ASN A 48 0.49 23.27 2.68
C ASN A 48 1.29 24.38 3.35
N LYS A 49 2.49 24.09 3.85
CA LYS A 49 3.39 25.08 4.47
C LYS A 49 3.75 26.22 3.52
N ALA A 50 4.08 25.91 2.27
CA ALA A 50 4.42 26.91 1.26
C ALA A 50 3.22 27.82 0.93
N LYS A 51 2.02 27.24 0.85
CA LYS A 51 0.75 27.97 0.64
C LYS A 51 0.44 28.91 1.82
N GLU A 52 0.55 28.42 3.04
CA GLU A 52 0.35 29.20 4.29
C GLU A 52 1.37 30.34 4.44
N ALA A 53 2.61 30.12 4.01
CA ALA A 53 3.66 31.15 3.97
C ALA A 53 3.48 32.18 2.84
N GLY A 54 2.44 32.04 2.00
CA GLY A 54 2.18 32.93 0.86
C GLY A 54 3.19 32.78 -0.29
N LYS A 55 3.89 31.66 -0.36
CA LYS A 55 4.89 31.33 -1.39
C LYS A 55 4.64 29.92 -1.94
N PRO A 56 3.47 29.65 -2.57
CA PRO A 56 3.18 28.33 -3.10
C PRO A 56 4.14 27.98 -4.23
N TYR A 57 4.56 26.71 -4.30
CA TYR A 57 5.31 26.19 -5.45
C TYR A 57 4.46 26.19 -6.72
N ASP A 58 5.08 26.49 -7.88
CA ASP A 58 4.47 26.30 -9.20
C ASP A 58 4.58 24.82 -9.61
N ILE A 59 3.53 24.07 -9.33
CA ILE A 59 3.40 22.66 -9.71
C ILE A 59 2.51 22.44 -10.94
N SER A 60 2.22 23.51 -11.70
CA SER A 60 1.33 23.48 -12.88
C SER A 60 1.81 22.55 -13.99
N SER A 61 3.10 22.22 -14.03
CA SER A 61 3.68 21.28 -14.98
C SER A 61 3.40 19.81 -14.65
N VAL A 62 3.00 19.49 -13.41
CA VAL A 62 2.77 18.09 -12.98
C VAL A 62 1.46 17.57 -13.55
N MET A 63 1.55 16.61 -14.44
CA MET A 63 0.38 15.97 -15.06
C MET A 63 0.05 14.63 -14.42
N LEU A 64 1.06 13.96 -13.84
CA LEU A 64 0.93 12.59 -13.36
C LEU A 64 1.82 12.33 -12.13
N ILE A 65 1.22 11.74 -11.08
CA ILE A 65 1.98 11.10 -10.02
C ILE A 65 1.66 9.61 -10.05
N ILE A 66 2.70 8.77 -10.13
CA ILE A 66 2.58 7.31 -10.09
C ILE A 66 3.05 6.81 -8.73
N SER A 67 2.25 6.00 -8.09
CA SER A 67 2.61 5.31 -6.84
C SER A 67 2.59 3.80 -7.02
N SER A 68 3.48 3.10 -6.34
CA SER A 68 3.48 1.64 -6.25
C SER A 68 4.16 1.15 -4.98
N GLY A 69 3.80 -0.05 -4.55
CA GLY A 69 4.49 -0.84 -3.52
C GLY A 69 4.11 -0.57 -2.08
N VAL A 70 3.39 0.53 -1.80
CA VAL A 70 2.76 0.83 -0.50
C VAL A 70 1.46 1.55 -0.77
N MET A 71 0.50 1.36 0.12
CA MET A 71 -0.81 1.99 0.01
C MET A 71 -0.74 3.52 -0.03
N TRP A 72 -1.60 4.10 -0.86
CA TRP A 72 -1.78 5.54 -1.02
C TRP A 72 -3.23 5.89 -0.69
N SER A 73 -3.43 6.54 0.45
CA SER A 73 -4.77 6.81 0.99
C SER A 73 -5.57 7.79 0.12
N SER A 74 -6.87 7.59 0.08
CA SER A 74 -7.81 8.45 -0.66
C SER A 74 -7.81 9.89 -0.15
N GLU A 75 -7.64 10.08 1.15
CA GLU A 75 -7.59 11.39 1.81
C GLU A 75 -6.39 12.20 1.31
N VAL A 76 -5.19 11.58 1.28
CA VAL A 76 -3.97 12.22 0.80
C VAL A 76 -4.06 12.53 -0.70
N LYS A 77 -4.61 11.61 -1.50
CA LYS A 77 -4.88 11.85 -2.93
C LYS A 77 -5.78 13.07 -3.13
N LYS A 78 -6.90 13.12 -2.40
CA LYS A 78 -7.85 14.23 -2.45
C LYS A 78 -7.19 15.56 -2.09
N ALA A 79 -6.43 15.59 -0.99
CA ALA A 79 -5.75 16.80 -0.54
C ALA A 79 -4.67 17.29 -1.52
N LEU A 80 -3.92 16.39 -2.16
CA LEU A 80 -2.99 16.75 -3.24
C LEU A 80 -3.71 17.38 -4.43
N LEU A 81 -4.87 16.85 -4.81
CA LEU A 81 -5.68 17.38 -5.90
C LEU A 81 -6.28 18.77 -5.61
N GLU A 82 -6.39 19.18 -4.33
CA GLU A 82 -6.76 20.56 -3.96
C GLU A 82 -5.70 21.59 -4.39
N HIS A 83 -4.42 21.21 -4.44
CA HIS A 83 -3.33 22.07 -4.88
C HIS A 83 -3.27 22.20 -6.41
N HIS A 84 -3.39 21.08 -7.12
CA HIS A 84 -3.36 21.05 -8.58
C HIS A 84 -4.14 19.87 -9.14
N ASP A 85 -4.87 20.08 -10.27
CA ASP A 85 -5.56 18.99 -10.96
C ASP A 85 -4.58 18.19 -11.82
N MET A 86 -4.38 16.93 -11.47
CA MET A 86 -3.45 16.00 -12.10
C MET A 86 -3.99 14.58 -12.03
N MET A 87 -3.41 13.66 -12.76
CA MET A 87 -3.72 12.25 -12.60
C MET A 87 -2.86 11.64 -11.48
N LEU A 88 -3.51 10.93 -10.57
CA LEU A 88 -2.86 10.14 -9.53
C LEU A 88 -3.08 8.67 -9.87
N MET A 89 -2.02 7.98 -10.29
CA MET A 89 -2.07 6.57 -10.68
C MET A 89 -1.45 5.72 -9.58
N ASP A 90 -2.27 4.88 -8.97
CA ASP A 90 -1.81 3.88 -8.03
C ASP A 90 -1.69 2.54 -8.75
N THR A 91 -0.50 1.95 -8.76
CA THR A 91 -0.22 0.72 -9.50
C THR A 91 0.09 -0.43 -8.58
N MET A 92 -0.56 -1.55 -8.82
CA MET A 92 -0.33 -2.81 -8.15
C MET A 92 0.48 -3.72 -9.05
N GLY A 93 1.59 -4.20 -8.55
CA GLY A 93 2.47 -5.08 -9.29
C GLY A 93 3.71 -5.48 -8.50
N SER A 94 4.48 -6.33 -9.13
CA SER A 94 5.74 -6.84 -8.61
C SER A 94 6.80 -6.85 -9.71
N THR A 95 8.00 -7.32 -9.40
CA THR A 95 9.05 -7.54 -10.42
C THR A 95 8.62 -8.56 -11.48
N GLU A 96 7.75 -9.47 -11.10
CA GLU A 96 7.24 -10.55 -11.92
C GLU A 96 6.14 -10.12 -12.91
N GLY A 97 5.49 -8.96 -12.67
CA GLY A 97 4.47 -8.43 -13.57
C GLY A 97 3.55 -7.39 -12.94
N GLY A 98 2.92 -6.60 -13.80
CA GLY A 98 1.89 -5.64 -13.39
C GLY A 98 0.54 -6.31 -13.27
N MET A 99 -0.17 -6.09 -12.18
CA MET A 99 -1.43 -6.77 -11.83
C MET A 99 -2.66 -5.90 -12.03
N GLY A 100 -2.56 -4.61 -11.68
CA GLY A 100 -3.68 -3.71 -11.75
C GLY A 100 -3.29 -2.26 -11.51
N ALA A 101 -4.25 -1.36 -11.74
CA ALA A 101 -4.08 0.06 -11.49
C ALA A 101 -5.39 0.72 -11.05
N SER A 102 -5.24 1.84 -10.36
CA SER A 102 -6.33 2.76 -10.02
C SER A 102 -5.91 4.17 -10.44
N ILE A 103 -6.81 4.91 -11.06
CA ILE A 103 -6.56 6.30 -11.48
C ILE A 103 -7.54 7.21 -10.74
N THR A 104 -7.00 8.22 -10.05
CA THR A 104 -7.76 9.23 -9.33
C THR A 104 -7.49 10.60 -9.96
N SER A 105 -8.53 11.40 -10.11
CA SER A 105 -8.48 12.82 -10.47
C SER A 105 -9.61 13.55 -9.76
N ARG A 106 -9.70 14.87 -9.89
CA ARG A 106 -10.86 15.62 -9.37
C ARG A 106 -12.19 15.12 -9.91
N ALA A 107 -12.21 14.70 -11.19
CA ALA A 107 -13.41 14.19 -11.86
C ALA A 107 -13.71 12.71 -11.52
N MET A 108 -12.71 11.95 -11.09
CA MET A 108 -12.78 10.50 -10.83
C MET A 108 -12.15 10.19 -9.48
N PRO A 109 -12.85 10.47 -8.36
CA PRO A 109 -12.38 10.06 -7.05
C PRO A 109 -12.43 8.52 -6.93
N THR A 110 -11.42 7.93 -6.28
CA THR A 110 -11.36 6.49 -6.03
C THR A 110 -11.17 6.20 -4.53
N GLU A 111 -11.60 5.01 -4.13
CA GLU A 111 -11.35 4.48 -2.79
C GLU A 111 -9.90 3.99 -2.68
N THR A 112 -9.40 3.91 -1.45
CA THR A 112 -8.09 3.33 -1.16
C THR A 112 -8.10 1.82 -1.46
N ALA A 113 -6.97 1.26 -1.90
CA ALA A 113 -6.75 -0.17 -2.22
C ALA A 113 -7.74 -0.81 -3.22
N LYS A 114 -8.52 -0.01 -3.95
CA LYS A 114 -9.45 -0.47 -4.97
C LYS A 114 -8.82 -0.33 -6.35
N PHE A 115 -8.60 -1.46 -7.02
CA PHE A 115 -7.88 -1.52 -8.30
C PHE A 115 -8.75 -2.17 -9.39
N ARG A 116 -8.48 -1.79 -10.64
CA ARG A 116 -8.90 -2.56 -11.81
C ARG A 116 -7.78 -3.49 -12.23
N LEU A 117 -8.12 -4.74 -12.50
CA LEU A 117 -7.15 -5.72 -13.01
C LEU A 117 -6.67 -5.34 -14.41
N ASN A 118 -5.40 -5.56 -14.67
CA ASN A 118 -4.86 -5.49 -16.03
C ASN A 118 -5.37 -6.68 -16.87
N PRO A 119 -5.46 -6.52 -18.21
CA PRO A 119 -5.73 -7.66 -19.08
C PRO A 119 -4.74 -8.81 -18.82
N GLY A 120 -5.25 -10.04 -18.75
CA GLY A 120 -4.44 -11.22 -18.44
C GLY A 120 -4.10 -11.42 -16.97
N THR A 121 -4.76 -10.69 -16.06
CA THR A 121 -4.69 -10.95 -14.62
C THR A 121 -5.90 -11.76 -14.17
N VAL A 122 -5.67 -12.75 -13.29
CA VAL A 122 -6.68 -13.64 -12.70
C VAL A 122 -6.55 -13.65 -11.18
N ILE A 123 -7.61 -14.03 -10.50
CA ILE A 123 -7.57 -14.37 -9.07
C ILE A 123 -7.97 -15.82 -8.92
N VAL A 124 -7.11 -16.61 -8.28
CA VAL A 124 -7.30 -18.07 -8.13
C VAL A 124 -7.37 -18.40 -6.65
N SER A 125 -8.44 -19.07 -6.23
CA SER A 125 -8.64 -19.54 -4.87
C SER A 125 -7.60 -20.56 -4.43
N ASP A 126 -7.51 -20.86 -3.14
CA ASP A 126 -6.61 -21.92 -2.65
C ASP A 126 -7.04 -23.32 -3.13
N ASP A 127 -8.30 -23.50 -3.55
CA ASP A 127 -8.80 -24.75 -4.16
C ASP A 127 -8.45 -24.88 -5.64
N GLY A 128 -7.81 -23.86 -6.23
CA GLY A 128 -7.36 -23.86 -7.63
C GLY A 128 -8.42 -23.43 -8.64
N GLU A 129 -9.51 -22.81 -8.21
CA GLU A 129 -10.58 -22.31 -9.06
C GLU A 129 -10.47 -20.78 -9.25
N GLU A 130 -10.87 -20.29 -10.41
CA GLU A 130 -10.94 -18.82 -10.64
C GLU A 130 -12.05 -18.22 -9.77
N VAL A 131 -11.75 -17.10 -9.11
CA VAL A 131 -12.67 -16.44 -8.18
C VAL A 131 -13.69 -15.62 -8.95
N GLU A 132 -14.97 -15.91 -8.75
CA GLU A 132 -16.08 -15.18 -9.33
C GLU A 132 -16.28 -13.79 -8.70
N PRO A 133 -16.53 -12.74 -9.49
CA PRO A 133 -16.87 -11.41 -8.98
C PRO A 133 -18.03 -11.43 -7.98
N GLY A 134 -17.89 -10.71 -6.87
CA GLY A 134 -18.91 -10.61 -5.83
C GLY A 134 -19.06 -11.83 -4.92
N SER A 135 -18.28 -12.90 -5.11
CA SER A 135 -18.35 -14.12 -4.29
C SER A 135 -17.84 -13.93 -2.86
N GLY A 136 -17.04 -12.89 -2.61
CA GLY A 136 -16.33 -12.69 -1.34
C GLY A 136 -15.17 -13.68 -1.08
N VAL A 137 -14.92 -14.61 -2.02
CA VAL A 137 -13.83 -15.57 -1.91
C VAL A 137 -12.49 -14.86 -2.14
N MET A 138 -11.51 -15.19 -1.30
CA MET A 138 -10.13 -14.72 -1.45
C MET A 138 -9.34 -15.62 -2.38
N GLY A 139 -8.47 -15.02 -3.20
CA GLY A 139 -7.57 -15.79 -4.05
C GLY A 139 -6.24 -15.10 -4.27
N LYS A 140 -5.28 -15.86 -4.80
CA LYS A 140 -3.97 -15.38 -5.23
C LYS A 140 -4.08 -14.66 -6.56
N ILE A 141 -3.45 -13.50 -6.66
CA ILE A 141 -3.40 -12.73 -7.90
C ILE A 141 -2.32 -13.33 -8.80
N GLY A 142 -2.71 -13.71 -10.02
CA GLY A 142 -1.83 -14.19 -11.06
C GLY A 142 -1.86 -13.26 -12.27
N THR A 143 -0.71 -12.99 -12.88
CA THR A 143 -0.62 -12.22 -14.13
C THR A 143 0.06 -13.02 -15.22
N SER A 144 -0.43 -12.93 -16.45
CA SER A 144 0.09 -13.60 -17.64
C SER A 144 0.69 -12.62 -18.65
N GLY A 145 1.14 -13.12 -19.78
CA GLY A 145 1.76 -12.34 -20.86
C GLY A 145 3.29 -12.32 -20.75
N LEU A 146 3.88 -11.13 -20.72
CA LEU A 146 5.34 -10.98 -20.62
C LEU A 146 5.80 -11.15 -19.16
N VAL A 147 5.78 -12.39 -18.68
CA VAL A 147 6.28 -12.76 -17.36
C VAL A 147 7.67 -13.39 -17.45
N PRO A 148 8.54 -13.22 -16.43
CA PRO A 148 9.87 -13.82 -16.38
C PRO A 148 9.85 -15.33 -16.53
N GLU A 149 10.92 -15.92 -17.07
CA GLU A 149 11.07 -17.38 -17.14
C GLU A 149 11.24 -18.04 -15.75
N GLY A 150 11.84 -17.29 -14.81
CA GLY A 150 12.07 -17.75 -13.45
C GLY A 150 13.06 -16.86 -12.70
N TYR A 151 13.38 -17.26 -11.48
CA TYR A 151 14.42 -16.64 -10.68
C TYR A 151 15.78 -17.28 -10.96
N TYR A 152 16.80 -16.44 -11.08
CA TYR A 152 18.17 -16.92 -11.36
C TYR A 152 18.67 -17.84 -10.24
N LYS A 153 19.07 -19.05 -10.61
CA LYS A 153 19.57 -20.10 -9.70
C LYS A 153 18.61 -20.50 -8.57
N ASP A 154 17.31 -20.24 -8.71
CA ASP A 154 16.29 -20.65 -7.74
C ASP A 154 15.12 -21.37 -8.44
N PRO A 155 15.31 -22.64 -8.81
CA PRO A 155 14.27 -23.41 -9.49
C PRO A 155 13.06 -23.71 -8.62
N VAL A 156 13.26 -23.83 -7.30
CA VAL A 156 12.17 -24.13 -6.36
C VAL A 156 11.20 -22.96 -6.29
N LYS A 157 11.70 -21.77 -5.98
CA LYS A 157 10.87 -20.55 -5.94
C LYS A 157 10.29 -20.22 -7.33
N SER A 158 11.04 -20.50 -8.41
CA SER A 158 10.53 -20.33 -9.76
C SER A 158 9.30 -21.20 -10.02
N ALA A 159 9.32 -22.47 -9.65
CA ALA A 159 8.20 -23.39 -9.81
C ALA A 159 7.01 -23.04 -8.90
N GLU A 160 7.26 -22.46 -7.73
CA GLU A 160 6.22 -21.97 -6.80
C GLU A 160 5.50 -20.72 -7.33
N THR A 161 6.24 -19.86 -8.04
CA THR A 161 5.74 -18.56 -8.49
C THR A 161 5.17 -18.61 -9.91
N PHE A 162 5.86 -19.29 -10.83
CA PHE A 162 5.47 -19.34 -12.24
C PHE A 162 4.79 -20.67 -12.54
N LYS A 163 3.45 -20.63 -12.63
CA LYS A 163 2.61 -21.82 -12.80
C LYS A 163 1.73 -21.71 -14.03
N GLU A 164 1.32 -22.87 -14.53
CA GLU A 164 0.28 -22.96 -15.54
C GLU A 164 -1.10 -23.03 -14.87
N PHE A 165 -2.03 -22.23 -15.37
CA PHE A 165 -3.42 -22.23 -14.98
C PHE A 165 -4.27 -22.15 -16.26
N ASN A 166 -5.19 -23.11 -16.46
CA ASN A 166 -6.03 -23.21 -17.66
C ASN A 166 -5.23 -23.15 -18.99
N GLY A 167 -4.06 -23.81 -19.04
CA GLY A 167 -3.20 -23.84 -20.23
C GLY A 167 -2.42 -22.55 -20.52
N VAL A 168 -2.45 -21.57 -19.62
CA VAL A 168 -1.73 -20.30 -19.71
C VAL A 168 -0.74 -20.18 -18.57
N ARG A 169 0.46 -19.69 -18.87
CA ARG A 169 1.49 -19.47 -17.86
C ARG A 169 1.29 -18.13 -17.14
N TYR A 170 1.21 -18.19 -15.83
CA TYR A 170 1.06 -17.04 -14.93
C TYR A 170 2.22 -16.91 -13.95
N SER A 171 2.43 -15.68 -13.48
CA SER A 171 3.20 -15.38 -12.28
C SER A 171 2.24 -15.13 -11.11
N PHE A 172 2.43 -15.87 -10.01
CA PHE A 172 1.69 -15.73 -8.74
C PHE A 172 2.67 -15.31 -7.63
N PRO A 173 3.01 -14.03 -7.47
CA PRO A 173 4.04 -13.59 -6.52
C PRO A 173 3.60 -13.64 -5.05
N GLY A 174 2.34 -14.02 -4.78
CA GLY A 174 1.82 -14.27 -3.45
C GLY A 174 0.96 -13.15 -2.86
N ASP A 175 0.50 -12.23 -3.68
CA ASP A 175 -0.48 -11.22 -3.30
C ASP A 175 -1.91 -11.79 -3.37
N TYR A 176 -2.75 -11.46 -2.39
CA TYR A 176 -4.14 -11.93 -2.28
C TYR A 176 -5.13 -10.78 -2.44
N ALA A 177 -6.27 -11.09 -3.03
CA ALA A 177 -7.38 -10.13 -3.19
C ALA A 177 -8.74 -10.82 -3.17
N THR A 178 -9.80 -10.01 -3.05
CA THR A 178 -11.19 -10.36 -3.40
C THR A 178 -11.62 -9.57 -4.62
N ILE A 179 -12.60 -10.10 -5.39
CA ILE A 179 -13.19 -9.40 -6.54
C ILE A 179 -14.58 -8.88 -6.14
N ASN A 180 -14.81 -7.58 -6.35
CA ASN A 180 -16.10 -6.95 -6.16
C ASN A 180 -17.04 -7.26 -7.33
N GLU A 181 -18.35 -7.05 -7.15
CA GLU A 181 -19.36 -7.24 -8.21
C GLU A 181 -19.06 -6.40 -9.47
N ASP A 182 -18.43 -5.22 -9.33
CA ASP A 182 -18.08 -4.32 -10.44
C ASP A 182 -16.78 -4.72 -11.15
N GLY A 183 -16.18 -5.86 -10.79
CA GLY A 183 -14.91 -6.38 -11.33
C GLY A 183 -13.67 -5.66 -10.83
N THR A 184 -13.80 -4.70 -9.93
CA THR A 184 -12.65 -4.16 -9.20
C THR A 184 -12.21 -5.12 -8.11
N ILE A 185 -10.97 -5.01 -7.65
CA ILE A 185 -10.46 -5.82 -6.56
C ILE A 185 -10.15 -4.99 -5.32
N ASN A 186 -10.29 -5.63 -4.17
CA ASN A 186 -9.72 -5.15 -2.93
C ASN A 186 -8.45 -5.96 -2.66
N LEU A 187 -7.30 -5.29 -2.68
CA LEU A 187 -6.02 -5.90 -2.34
C LEU A 187 -6.01 -6.17 -0.83
N LEU A 188 -5.76 -7.41 -0.44
CA LEU A 188 -5.66 -7.81 0.98
C LEU A 188 -4.23 -7.70 1.49
N GLY A 189 -3.24 -8.09 0.67
CA GLY A 189 -1.83 -8.07 1.02
C GLY A 189 -1.11 -9.37 0.67
N ARG A 190 0.12 -9.51 1.19
CA ARG A 190 0.97 -10.68 0.91
C ARG A 190 0.67 -11.84 1.83
N GLY A 191 0.48 -13.02 1.26
CA GLY A 191 0.27 -14.26 2.02
C GLY A 191 1.42 -14.61 2.98
N SER A 192 2.66 -14.22 2.65
CA SER A 192 3.82 -14.41 3.54
C SER A 192 3.76 -13.62 4.85
N ASN A 193 2.96 -12.55 4.90
CA ASN A 193 2.78 -11.71 6.08
C ASN A 193 1.46 -12.04 6.82
N CYS A 194 0.67 -12.96 6.27
CA CYS A 194 -0.62 -13.33 6.82
C CYS A 194 -0.50 -13.80 8.27
N ILE A 195 -1.34 -13.26 9.14
CA ILE A 195 -1.44 -13.59 10.55
C ILE A 195 -2.54 -14.65 10.71
N ASN A 196 -2.20 -15.79 11.29
CA ASN A 196 -3.18 -16.86 11.55
C ASN A 196 -3.68 -16.77 13.00
N THR A 197 -4.86 -16.18 13.17
CA THR A 197 -5.47 -15.99 14.49
C THR A 197 -6.75 -16.82 14.62
N ALA A 198 -6.79 -17.74 15.57
CA ALA A 198 -7.94 -18.66 15.80
C ALA A 198 -8.39 -19.43 14.54
N GLY A 199 -7.48 -19.74 13.62
CA GLY A 199 -7.78 -20.41 12.35
C GLY A 199 -8.19 -19.48 11.21
N GLU A 200 -8.34 -18.20 11.48
CA GLU A 200 -8.68 -17.17 10.48
C GLU A 200 -7.43 -16.49 9.93
N LYS A 201 -7.47 -16.15 8.64
CA LYS A 201 -6.42 -15.40 7.97
C LYS A 201 -6.65 -13.89 8.11
N VAL A 202 -5.67 -13.17 8.65
CA VAL A 202 -5.68 -11.70 8.77
C VAL A 202 -4.48 -11.14 8.00
N TYR A 203 -4.74 -10.27 7.05
CA TYR A 203 -3.70 -9.61 6.27
C TYR A 203 -3.33 -8.28 6.95
N PRO A 204 -2.04 -8.08 7.29
CA PRO A 204 -1.58 -6.85 7.95
C PRO A 204 -2.02 -5.59 7.23
N GLU A 205 -1.89 -5.56 5.91
CA GLU A 205 -2.17 -4.40 5.08
C GLU A 205 -3.64 -3.97 5.16
N GLU A 206 -4.59 -4.92 5.23
CA GLU A 206 -6.02 -4.63 5.42
C GLU A 206 -6.29 -3.95 6.78
N VAL A 207 -5.61 -4.41 7.82
CA VAL A 207 -5.77 -3.85 9.17
C VAL A 207 -5.10 -2.48 9.28
N GLU A 208 -3.90 -2.34 8.70
CA GLU A 208 -3.16 -1.08 8.62
C GLU A 208 -3.99 0.02 7.96
N GLU A 209 -4.70 -0.34 6.88
CA GLU A 209 -5.56 0.60 6.19
C GLU A 209 -6.73 1.05 7.07
N ALA A 210 -7.41 0.11 7.70
CA ALA A 210 -8.53 0.42 8.59
C ALA A 210 -8.10 1.33 9.75
N ILE A 211 -6.90 1.10 10.31
CA ILE A 211 -6.33 1.95 11.37
C ILE A 211 -6.02 3.36 10.85
N LYS A 212 -5.44 3.48 9.65
CA LYS A 212 -5.06 4.76 9.04
C LYS A 212 -6.24 5.64 8.63
N LEU A 213 -7.47 5.11 8.59
CA LEU A 213 -8.68 5.91 8.44
C LEU A 213 -8.98 6.78 9.67
N SER A 214 -8.32 6.55 10.80
CA SER A 214 -8.42 7.43 11.97
C SER A 214 -7.57 8.69 11.75
N GLU A 215 -8.18 9.86 11.89
CA GLU A 215 -7.49 11.16 11.79
C GLU A 215 -6.37 11.33 12.82
N SER A 216 -6.39 10.55 13.91
CA SER A 216 -5.34 10.56 14.92
C SER A 216 -4.06 9.83 14.49
N VAL A 217 -4.12 8.97 13.47
CA VAL A 217 -3.02 8.09 13.08
C VAL A 217 -2.20 8.69 11.93
N TYR A 218 -0.90 8.83 12.16
CA TYR A 218 0.05 9.22 11.12
C TYR A 218 0.47 8.02 10.25
N ASP A 219 0.94 6.95 10.90
CA ASP A 219 1.38 5.72 10.24
C ASP A 219 1.22 4.50 11.16
N CYS A 220 1.11 3.31 10.57
CA CYS A 220 1.09 2.06 11.34
C CYS A 220 1.65 0.88 10.54
N LEU A 221 2.14 -0.13 11.28
CA LEU A 221 2.46 -1.47 10.78
C LEU A 221 1.80 -2.50 11.70
N VAL A 222 1.27 -3.57 11.09
CA VAL A 222 0.58 -4.64 11.81
C VAL A 222 1.37 -5.93 11.69
N VAL A 223 1.52 -6.65 12.81
CA VAL A 223 2.28 -7.90 12.89
C VAL A 223 1.55 -8.94 13.73
N GLY A 224 1.83 -10.22 13.45
CA GLY A 224 1.41 -11.33 14.30
C GLY A 224 2.46 -11.64 15.36
N LEU A 225 2.05 -11.67 16.63
CA LEU A 225 2.81 -12.24 17.72
C LEU A 225 2.22 -13.58 18.15
N ASP A 226 3.07 -14.50 18.58
CA ASP A 226 2.62 -15.79 19.06
C ASP A 226 1.69 -15.63 20.27
N ASP A 227 0.63 -16.43 20.31
CA ASP A 227 -0.41 -16.39 21.33
C ASP A 227 -0.86 -17.82 21.64
N GLU A 228 -0.84 -18.20 22.93
CA GLU A 228 -1.16 -19.57 23.36
C GLU A 228 -2.61 -19.98 23.02
N LYS A 229 -3.54 -19.02 23.02
CA LYS A 229 -4.95 -19.27 22.79
C LYS A 229 -5.34 -19.22 21.32
N PHE A 230 -4.75 -18.30 20.58
CA PHE A 230 -5.18 -17.99 19.20
C PHE A 230 -4.16 -18.41 18.13
N GLY A 231 -3.02 -19.01 18.53
CA GLY A 231 -1.88 -19.27 17.66
C GLY A 231 -1.07 -18.00 17.42
N GLN A 232 -1.70 -16.99 16.84
CA GLN A 232 -1.14 -15.64 16.76
C GLN A 232 -2.19 -14.60 17.18
N ARG A 233 -1.73 -13.48 17.75
CA ARG A 233 -2.54 -12.28 18.00
C ARG A 233 -2.10 -11.15 17.07
N VAL A 234 -3.06 -10.36 16.63
CA VAL A 234 -2.82 -9.17 15.80
C VAL A 234 -2.34 -8.03 16.69
N VAL A 235 -1.21 -7.45 16.36
CA VAL A 235 -0.61 -6.31 17.08
C VAL A 235 -0.33 -5.19 16.10
N ALA A 236 -0.74 -3.96 16.43
CA ALA A 236 -0.45 -2.77 15.66
C ALA A 236 0.63 -1.92 16.34
N VAL A 237 1.64 -1.50 15.59
CA VAL A 237 2.64 -0.49 15.99
C VAL A 237 2.27 0.80 15.28
N VAL A 238 1.90 1.84 16.03
CA VAL A 238 1.22 3.05 15.54
C VAL A 238 1.97 4.31 15.96
N SER A 239 2.17 5.22 15.02
CA SER A 239 2.54 6.61 15.31
C SER A 239 1.35 7.55 15.09
N LEU A 240 1.19 8.51 15.97
CA LEU A 240 0.07 9.46 15.93
C LEU A 240 0.45 10.74 15.19
N ASN A 241 -0.58 11.44 14.69
CA ASN A 241 -0.45 12.80 14.20
C ASN A 241 -0.07 13.75 15.36
N LYS A 242 0.60 14.85 15.06
CA LYS A 242 0.96 15.87 16.06
C LYS A 242 -0.30 16.38 16.76
N ASN A 243 -0.23 16.45 18.09
CA ASN A 243 -1.33 16.90 18.96
C ASN A 243 -2.56 15.97 18.96
N SER A 244 -2.45 14.77 18.42
CA SER A 244 -3.49 13.75 18.59
C SER A 244 -3.28 12.96 19.87
N ASP A 245 -4.40 12.65 20.52
CA ASP A 245 -4.45 11.79 21.71
C ASP A 245 -5.63 10.84 21.53
N ILE A 246 -5.32 9.54 21.45
CA ILE A 246 -6.30 8.46 21.33
C ILE A 246 -5.84 7.27 22.15
N SER A 247 -6.74 6.64 22.89
CA SER A 247 -6.40 5.44 23.65
C SER A 247 -6.31 4.21 22.74
N GLU A 248 -5.58 3.17 23.19
CA GLU A 248 -5.54 1.87 22.50
C GLU A 248 -6.95 1.29 22.29
N GLN A 249 -7.80 1.42 23.30
CA GLN A 249 -9.17 0.91 23.25
C GLN A 249 -10.01 1.66 22.23
N ASP A 250 -9.96 2.99 22.21
CA ASP A 250 -10.73 3.80 21.26
C ASP A 250 -10.30 3.54 19.82
N LEU A 251 -8.98 3.41 19.56
CA LEU A 251 -8.46 3.10 18.24
C LEU A 251 -8.81 1.67 17.81
N THR A 252 -8.80 0.70 18.74
CA THR A 252 -9.26 -0.66 18.48
C THR A 252 -10.74 -0.68 18.13
N ASP A 253 -11.57 0.04 18.88
CA ASP A 253 -13.02 0.09 18.65
C ASP A 253 -13.35 0.83 17.35
N PHE A 254 -12.64 1.92 17.05
CA PHE A 254 -12.70 2.55 15.73
C PHE A 254 -12.38 1.56 14.60
N THR A 255 -11.30 0.80 14.73
CA THR A 255 -10.88 -0.19 13.73
C THR A 255 -11.96 -1.25 13.50
N LYS A 256 -12.64 -1.72 14.55
CA LYS A 256 -13.77 -2.67 14.45
C LYS A 256 -14.95 -2.11 13.69
N THR A 257 -15.09 -0.79 13.56
CA THR A 257 -16.15 -0.19 12.71
C THR A 257 -15.84 -0.28 11.22
N LYS A 258 -14.58 -0.58 10.85
CA LYS A 258 -14.08 -0.61 9.47
C LYS A 258 -13.85 -2.02 8.95
N ILE A 259 -13.47 -2.94 9.83
CA ILE A 259 -13.19 -4.34 9.50
C ILE A 259 -13.85 -5.29 10.52
N SER A 260 -13.91 -6.56 10.16
CA SER A 260 -14.45 -7.60 11.06
C SER A 260 -13.71 -7.62 12.40
N GLY A 261 -14.44 -7.71 13.52
CA GLY A 261 -13.89 -7.56 14.86
C GLY A 261 -12.75 -8.53 15.23
N TYR A 262 -12.71 -9.74 14.63
CA TYR A 262 -11.64 -10.69 14.85
C TYR A 262 -10.30 -10.26 14.22
N LYS A 263 -10.33 -9.40 13.19
CA LYS A 263 -9.17 -8.83 12.52
C LYS A 263 -8.56 -7.65 13.28
N ALA A 264 -9.36 -6.99 14.14
CA ALA A 264 -8.90 -5.82 14.89
C ALA A 264 -7.73 -6.19 15.83
N PRO A 265 -6.76 -5.27 16.03
CA PRO A 265 -5.62 -5.52 16.90
C PRO A 265 -6.07 -5.86 18.34
N LYS A 266 -5.39 -6.83 18.93
CA LYS A 266 -5.53 -7.16 20.37
C LYS A 266 -4.69 -6.23 21.24
N ASN A 267 -3.60 -5.71 20.67
CA ASN A 267 -2.74 -4.73 21.32
C ASN A 267 -2.37 -3.65 20.30
N ILE A 268 -2.32 -2.41 20.74
CA ILE A 268 -1.79 -1.28 20.00
C ILE A 268 -0.61 -0.72 20.76
N LEU A 269 0.53 -0.64 20.11
CA LEU A 269 1.74 -0.07 20.64
C LEU A 269 1.97 1.30 20.01
N PHE A 270 1.90 2.36 20.80
CA PHE A 270 2.24 3.70 20.33
C PHE A 270 3.75 3.92 20.35
N VAL A 271 4.26 4.50 19.26
CA VAL A 271 5.67 4.86 19.05
C VAL A 271 5.76 6.28 18.50
N ASP A 272 6.91 6.93 18.70
CA ASP A 272 7.14 8.27 18.17
C ASP A 272 7.14 8.26 16.64
N GLU A 273 7.71 7.21 16.02
CA GLU A 273 7.84 7.06 14.58
C GLU A 273 7.78 5.59 14.17
N VAL A 274 6.97 5.28 13.16
CA VAL A 274 6.99 3.97 12.49
C VAL A 274 8.17 3.90 11.52
N LYS A 275 9.14 3.01 11.79
CA LYS A 275 10.32 2.87 10.95
C LYS A 275 10.04 2.06 9.70
N ARG A 276 10.18 2.70 8.55
CA ARG A 276 10.09 2.08 7.24
C ARG A 276 11.48 1.75 6.67
N ALA A 277 11.52 0.89 5.67
CA ALA A 277 12.74 0.67 4.89
C ALA A 277 13.13 1.97 4.12
N PRO A 278 14.41 2.14 3.73
CA PRO A 278 14.84 3.36 3.02
C PRO A 278 14.08 3.68 1.73
N ASN A 279 13.46 2.68 1.13
CA ASN A 279 12.59 2.83 -0.05
C ASN A 279 11.11 3.08 0.30
N GLY A 280 10.78 3.39 1.56
CA GLY A 280 9.43 3.66 2.03
C GLY A 280 8.56 2.44 2.31
N LYS A 281 9.00 1.22 1.95
CA LYS A 281 8.23 -0.01 2.17
C LYS A 281 8.13 -0.38 3.65
N ALA A 282 7.09 -1.14 4.00
CA ALA A 282 6.87 -1.65 5.34
C ALA A 282 8.08 -2.45 5.88
N ASN A 283 8.51 -2.14 7.09
CA ASN A 283 9.56 -2.86 7.80
C ASN A 283 8.95 -3.74 8.89
N TYR A 284 8.25 -4.80 8.47
CA TYR A 284 7.60 -5.74 9.39
C TYR A 284 8.58 -6.42 10.36
N LYS A 285 9.86 -6.57 9.96
CA LYS A 285 10.88 -7.12 10.85
C LYS A 285 11.14 -6.21 12.04
N TRP A 286 11.25 -4.89 11.80
CA TRP A 286 11.37 -3.92 12.87
C TRP A 286 10.10 -3.87 13.73
N ALA A 287 8.91 -3.79 13.12
CA ALA A 287 7.65 -3.73 13.86
C ALA A 287 7.44 -4.95 14.76
N LYS A 288 7.80 -6.15 14.29
CA LYS A 288 7.73 -7.37 15.10
C LYS A 288 8.72 -7.35 16.26
N ALA A 289 9.95 -6.88 16.05
CA ALA A 289 10.94 -6.75 17.10
C ALA A 289 10.50 -5.75 18.19
N GLU A 290 9.99 -4.58 17.79
CA GLU A 290 9.46 -3.55 18.68
C GLU A 290 8.29 -4.06 19.52
N ALA A 291 7.36 -4.80 18.87
CA ALA A 291 6.21 -5.37 19.53
C ALA A 291 6.60 -6.49 20.54
N ILE A 292 7.58 -7.32 20.21
CA ILE A 292 8.11 -8.34 21.14
C ILE A 292 8.75 -7.66 22.36
N ASP A 293 9.62 -6.67 22.14
CA ASP A 293 10.35 -5.99 23.22
C ASP A 293 9.43 -5.34 24.25
N LYS A 294 8.30 -4.78 23.80
CA LYS A 294 7.40 -4.00 24.68
C LYS A 294 6.17 -4.76 25.20
N LEU A 295 5.83 -5.90 24.60
CA LEU A 295 4.62 -6.66 24.96
C LEU A 295 4.90 -8.08 25.47
N SER A 296 6.19 -8.46 25.61
CA SER A 296 6.62 -9.75 26.18
C SER A 296 6.70 -9.72 27.69
#